data_b2640642f0eacd8bdd771c2eeaf112ec
#
_entry.id   b2640642f0eacd8bdd771c2eeaf112ec
#
_cell.length_a   1.000
_cell.length_b   1.000
_cell.length_c   1.000
_cell.angle_alpha   90.00
_cell.angle_beta   90.00
_cell.angle_gamma   90.00
#
_symmetry.space_group_name_H-M   'P 1'
#
loop_
_entity.id
_entity.type
_entity.pdbx_description
1 polymer ?
#
loop_
_entity_poly.entity_id
_entity_poly.type
_entity_poly.pdbx_seq_one_letter_code
_entity_poly.pdbx_strand_id
1 'polypeptide(L)'
;NTEMKKNNSKNNNRREFLKKGALAASSFFIVPRYVLGGNGFTSPSDKINIAGIGVGGKGTSDLWYASGEGKENVVALCDVDKGEISAKSRSRFPKANFYQDFRVMFDKQKDIDAVTISSPDHVHAIQALAAMDEGIHVYVQKPLTHNIREARMLTETAREKKIVTQMGNQGAS
;
A
#
# COMPACT_ATOMS: atom_id res chain seq x y z
N ASN A 1 -75.39 21.91 6.70
CA ASN A 1 -74.73 20.62 6.47
C ASN A 1 -73.17 20.81 6.64
N THR A 2 -72.71 20.53 7.84
CA THR A 2 -71.31 20.64 8.16
C THR A 2 -70.71 19.23 8.32
N GLU A 3 -70.00 18.77 7.32
CA GLU A 3 -69.30 17.49 7.40
C GLU A 3 -68.03 17.60 8.24
N MET A 4 -67.99 16.89 9.37
CA MET A 4 -66.84 16.72 10.21
C MET A 4 -65.85 15.73 9.58
N LYS A 5 -64.65 16.21 9.16
CA LYS A 5 -63.53 15.36 8.76
C LYS A 5 -63.03 14.54 9.96
N LYS A 6 -63.19 13.24 9.94
CA LYS A 6 -62.58 12.30 10.88
C LYS A 6 -61.07 12.29 10.68
N ASN A 7 -60.36 12.79 11.66
CA ASN A 7 -58.89 12.74 11.73
C ASN A 7 -58.48 11.31 12.16
N ASN A 8 -58.00 10.51 11.21
CA ASN A 8 -57.58 9.13 11.43
C ASN A 8 -56.15 9.12 11.93
N SER A 9 -55.93 9.30 13.24
CA SER A 9 -54.64 9.14 13.88
C SER A 9 -54.23 7.65 13.80
N LYS A 10 -53.27 7.33 12.94
CA LYS A 10 -52.65 6.01 12.92
C LYS A 10 -51.93 5.78 14.25
N ASN A 11 -52.58 5.09 15.17
CA ASN A 11 -51.92 4.54 16.35
C ASN A 11 -50.84 3.56 15.89
N ASN A 12 -49.60 3.98 15.90
CA ASN A 12 -48.44 3.10 15.73
C ASN A 12 -48.42 2.15 16.94
N ASN A 13 -48.97 0.95 16.76
CA ASN A 13 -48.95 -0.08 17.78
C ASN A 13 -47.47 -0.41 18.14
N ARG A 14 -47.20 -0.42 19.45
CA ARG A 14 -45.90 -0.83 20.03
C ARG A 14 -45.32 -2.11 19.43
N ARG A 15 -46.25 -3.01 19.03
CA ARG A 15 -45.93 -4.28 18.36
C ARG A 15 -45.45 -4.12 16.92
N GLU A 16 -45.92 -3.11 16.18
CA GLU A 16 -45.41 -2.79 14.82
C GLU A 16 -44.05 -2.10 14.86
N PHE A 17 -43.85 -1.23 15.85
CA PHE A 17 -42.53 -0.61 16.10
C PHE A 17 -41.47 -1.66 16.44
N LEU A 18 -41.81 -2.62 17.31
CA LEU A 18 -40.92 -3.72 17.65
C LEU A 18 -40.67 -4.67 16.47
N LYS A 19 -41.67 -4.95 15.64
CA LYS A 19 -41.48 -5.75 14.42
C LYS A 19 -40.61 -5.05 13.38
N LYS A 20 -40.79 -3.75 13.17
CA LYS A 20 -39.94 -2.95 12.28
C LYS A 20 -38.54 -2.76 12.84
N GLY A 21 -38.38 -2.61 14.14
CA GLY A 21 -37.06 -2.56 14.81
C GLY A 21 -36.32 -3.90 14.75
N ALA A 22 -37.02 -5.04 14.91
CA ALA A 22 -36.40 -6.36 14.80
C ALA A 22 -35.99 -6.68 13.33
N LEU A 23 -36.74 -6.23 12.32
CA LEU A 23 -36.33 -6.36 10.91
C LEU A 23 -35.16 -5.46 10.55
N ALA A 24 -35.03 -4.27 11.15
CA ALA A 24 -33.87 -3.40 10.95
C ALA A 24 -32.61 -3.92 11.68
N ALA A 25 -32.79 -4.59 12.83
CA ALA A 25 -31.68 -5.22 13.58
C ALA A 25 -31.19 -6.54 12.95
N SER A 26 -31.95 -7.13 12.01
CA SER A 26 -31.55 -8.36 11.31
C SER A 26 -30.73 -8.13 10.04
N SER A 27 -30.41 -6.88 9.70
CA SER A 27 -29.34 -6.59 8.73
C SER A 27 -27.97 -6.85 9.38
N PHE A 28 -27.72 -8.08 9.79
CA PHE A 28 -26.35 -8.51 10.07
C PHE A 28 -25.59 -8.36 8.78
N PHE A 29 -24.70 -7.35 8.70
CA PHE A 29 -23.65 -7.34 7.72
C PHE A 29 -22.78 -8.54 8.02
N ILE A 30 -22.95 -9.64 7.28
CA ILE A 30 -22.01 -10.75 7.31
C ILE A 30 -20.75 -10.22 6.66
N VAL A 31 -19.83 -9.68 7.49
CA VAL A 31 -18.51 -9.30 7.02
C VAL A 31 -17.76 -10.61 6.74
N PRO A 32 -17.36 -10.88 5.50
CA PRO A 32 -16.64 -12.10 5.18
C PRO A 32 -15.37 -12.22 6.02
N ARG A 33 -15.00 -13.43 6.43
CA ARG A 33 -13.90 -13.68 7.35
C ARG A 33 -12.53 -13.18 6.83
N TYR A 34 -12.36 -13.14 5.51
CA TYR A 34 -11.16 -12.56 4.88
C TYR A 34 -11.02 -11.03 5.07
N VAL A 35 -12.11 -10.33 5.41
CA VAL A 35 -12.09 -8.89 5.71
C VAL A 35 -11.74 -8.65 7.19
N LEU A 36 -12.13 -9.58 8.08
CA LEU A 36 -11.91 -9.45 9.53
C LEU A 36 -10.50 -9.92 9.98
N GLY A 37 -9.77 -10.61 9.13
CA GLY A 37 -8.52 -11.28 9.52
C GLY A 37 -8.74 -12.45 10.47
N GLY A 38 -7.69 -13.03 11.00
CA GLY A 38 -7.69 -14.15 11.94
C GLY A 38 -6.91 -15.36 11.41
N ASN A 39 -6.93 -16.50 12.15
CA ASN A 39 -6.12 -17.68 11.79
C ASN A 39 -6.27 -18.06 10.31
N GLY A 40 -5.19 -17.85 9.53
CA GLY A 40 -5.12 -18.15 8.10
C GLY A 40 -5.59 -17.06 7.15
N PHE A 41 -6.01 -15.89 7.67
CA PHE A 41 -6.46 -14.75 6.85
C PHE A 41 -5.85 -13.45 7.36
N THR A 42 -5.11 -12.75 6.49
CA THR A 42 -4.65 -11.38 6.75
C THR A 42 -5.73 -10.42 6.28
N SER A 43 -6.18 -9.52 7.17
CA SER A 43 -7.11 -8.45 6.80
C SER A 43 -6.47 -7.58 5.69
N PRO A 44 -7.24 -7.08 4.73
CA PRO A 44 -6.72 -6.13 3.74
C PRO A 44 -6.06 -4.89 4.36
N SER A 45 -6.52 -4.45 5.54
CA SER A 45 -5.95 -3.34 6.30
C SER A 45 -4.63 -3.66 7.00
N ASP A 46 -4.29 -4.94 7.15
CA ASP A 46 -3.06 -5.39 7.81
C ASP A 46 -1.92 -5.64 6.81
N LYS A 47 -2.20 -5.47 5.52
CA LYS A 47 -1.22 -5.61 4.45
C LYS A 47 -0.41 -4.34 4.26
N ILE A 48 0.89 -4.52 3.99
CA ILE A 48 1.80 -3.43 3.67
C ILE A 48 1.63 -3.05 2.19
N ASN A 49 1.55 -1.76 1.92
CA ASN A 49 1.54 -1.21 0.56
C ASN A 49 2.98 -0.94 0.10
N ILE A 50 3.42 -1.68 -0.89
CA ILE A 50 4.81 -1.64 -1.37
C ILE A 50 4.86 -0.99 -2.75
N ALA A 51 5.85 -0.13 -2.96
CA ALA A 51 6.23 0.38 -4.28
C ALA A 51 7.58 -0.19 -4.72
N GLY A 52 7.83 -0.20 -6.03
CA GLY A 52 9.14 -0.55 -6.60
C GLY A 52 9.69 0.55 -7.48
N ILE A 53 10.97 0.88 -7.32
CA ILE A 53 11.73 1.77 -8.22
C ILE A 53 12.85 0.96 -8.89
N GLY A 54 12.93 1.03 -10.22
CA GLY A 54 13.81 0.18 -11.01
C GLY A 54 13.26 -1.25 -11.04
N VAL A 55 12.05 -1.42 -11.57
CA VAL A 55 11.31 -2.68 -11.50
C VAL A 55 11.62 -3.66 -12.62
N GLY A 56 12.62 -3.34 -13.46
CA GLY A 56 13.20 -4.24 -14.46
C GLY A 56 14.30 -5.13 -13.89
N GLY A 57 14.76 -6.11 -14.66
CA GLY A 57 15.91 -6.94 -14.32
C GLY A 57 15.88 -7.51 -12.90
N LYS A 58 16.87 -7.12 -12.08
CA LYS A 58 16.98 -7.52 -10.68
C LYS A 58 15.78 -7.02 -9.85
N GLY A 59 15.29 -5.80 -10.09
CA GLY A 59 14.18 -5.22 -9.35
C GLY A 59 12.88 -6.01 -9.47
N THR A 60 12.68 -6.76 -10.57
CA THR A 60 11.54 -7.68 -10.70
C THR A 60 11.53 -8.75 -9.60
N SER A 61 12.70 -9.33 -9.27
CA SER A 61 12.81 -10.35 -8.23
C SER A 61 12.80 -9.71 -6.83
N ASP A 62 13.47 -8.58 -6.66
CA ASP A 62 13.51 -7.89 -5.37
C ASP A 62 12.11 -7.49 -4.91
N LEU A 63 11.33 -6.87 -5.78
CA LEU A 63 9.94 -6.51 -5.48
C LEU A 63 9.07 -7.74 -5.21
N TRP A 64 9.27 -8.84 -5.94
CA TRP A 64 8.54 -10.07 -5.72
C TRP A 64 8.77 -10.65 -4.32
N TYR A 65 10.05 -10.75 -3.92
CA TYR A 65 10.38 -11.26 -2.58
C TYR A 65 10.01 -10.28 -1.46
N ALA A 66 10.22 -8.97 -1.66
CA ALA A 66 9.80 -7.95 -0.70
C ALA A 66 8.29 -7.93 -0.48
N SER A 67 7.50 -8.26 -1.50
CA SER A 67 6.04 -8.39 -1.38
C SER A 67 5.59 -9.74 -0.78
N GLY A 68 6.49 -10.52 -0.19
CA GLY A 68 6.16 -11.84 0.34
C GLY A 68 5.58 -12.76 -0.74
N GLU A 69 6.15 -12.74 -1.93
CA GLU A 69 5.68 -13.48 -3.11
C GLU A 69 4.25 -13.09 -3.55
N GLY A 70 3.93 -11.80 -3.42
CA GLY A 70 2.64 -11.26 -3.80
C GLY A 70 1.56 -11.37 -2.72
N LYS A 71 1.92 -11.67 -1.47
CA LYS A 71 0.99 -11.67 -0.33
C LYS A 71 0.63 -10.26 0.12
N GLU A 72 1.60 -9.33 0.02
CA GLU A 72 1.40 -7.92 0.32
C GLU A 72 0.89 -7.14 -0.90
N ASN A 73 0.45 -5.91 -0.70
CA ASN A 73 -0.06 -5.09 -1.79
C ASN A 73 1.09 -4.39 -2.53
N VAL A 74 1.25 -4.65 -3.81
CA VAL A 74 2.11 -3.81 -4.66
C VAL A 74 1.22 -2.76 -5.31
N VAL A 75 1.38 -1.50 -4.86
CA VAL A 75 0.50 -0.38 -5.26
C VAL A 75 1.10 0.50 -6.36
N ALA A 76 2.42 0.57 -6.47
CA ALA A 76 3.10 1.39 -7.47
C ALA A 76 4.36 0.74 -8.03
N LEU A 77 4.61 0.99 -9.30
CA LEU A 77 5.80 0.58 -10.04
C LEU A 77 6.42 1.82 -10.69
N CYS A 78 7.72 1.99 -10.55
CA CYS A 78 8.45 3.09 -11.19
C CYS A 78 9.65 2.57 -11.97
N ASP A 79 9.71 2.90 -13.23
CA ASP A 79 10.85 2.61 -14.10
C ASP A 79 10.89 3.63 -15.24
N VAL A 80 12.08 4.06 -15.67
CA VAL A 80 12.22 4.97 -16.82
C VAL A 80 11.79 4.30 -18.11
N ASP A 81 11.96 2.97 -18.19
CA ASP A 81 11.50 2.17 -19.33
C ASP A 81 10.09 1.60 -19.09
N LYS A 82 9.12 2.14 -19.80
CA LYS A 82 7.76 1.59 -19.87
C LYS A 82 7.64 0.38 -20.83
N GLY A 83 8.72 0.04 -21.55
CA GLY A 83 8.77 -1.02 -22.54
C GLY A 83 8.99 -2.42 -21.97
N GLU A 84 9.94 -3.13 -22.56
CA GLU A 84 10.20 -4.55 -22.28
C GLU A 84 10.81 -4.80 -20.89
N ILE A 85 11.69 -3.90 -20.43
CA ILE A 85 12.44 -4.07 -19.19
C ILE A 85 11.48 -4.17 -18.00
N SER A 86 10.48 -3.30 -17.93
CA SER A 86 9.47 -3.28 -16.85
C SER A 86 8.26 -4.18 -17.11
N ALA A 87 8.12 -4.77 -18.31
CA ALA A 87 6.95 -5.53 -18.72
C ALA A 87 6.60 -6.68 -17.77
N LYS A 88 7.61 -7.42 -17.29
CA LYS A 88 7.41 -8.55 -16.38
C LYS A 88 6.81 -8.14 -15.06
N SER A 89 7.27 -7.04 -14.47
CA SER A 89 6.73 -6.51 -13.21
C SER A 89 5.33 -5.96 -13.39
N ARG A 90 5.07 -5.24 -14.49
CA ARG A 90 3.72 -4.74 -14.81
C ARG A 90 2.70 -5.85 -15.04
N SER A 91 3.13 -6.93 -15.69
CA SER A 91 2.28 -8.11 -15.89
C SER A 91 2.00 -8.86 -14.58
N ARG A 92 2.99 -8.90 -13.69
CA ARG A 92 2.85 -9.57 -12.38
C ARG A 92 1.98 -8.79 -11.40
N PHE A 93 2.04 -7.47 -11.47
CA PHE A 93 1.27 -6.57 -10.60
C PHE A 93 0.34 -5.63 -11.40
N PRO A 94 -0.69 -6.18 -12.06
CA PRO A 94 -1.52 -5.43 -13.00
C PRO A 94 -2.39 -4.36 -12.36
N LYS A 95 -2.53 -4.37 -11.02
CA LYS A 95 -3.28 -3.37 -10.26
C LYS A 95 -2.41 -2.20 -9.80
N ALA A 96 -1.08 -2.32 -9.89
CA ALA A 96 -0.16 -1.27 -9.48
C ALA A 96 -0.13 -0.13 -10.51
N ASN A 97 -0.14 1.10 -10.03
CA ASN A 97 0.04 2.27 -10.87
C ASN A 97 1.47 2.35 -11.39
N PHE A 98 1.66 2.70 -12.66
CA PHE A 98 2.98 2.81 -13.27
C PHE A 98 3.41 4.26 -13.46
N TYR A 99 4.63 4.58 -13.01
CA TYR A 99 5.26 5.90 -13.10
C TYR A 99 6.62 5.80 -13.78
N GLN A 100 7.02 6.85 -14.51
CA GLN A 100 8.36 6.95 -15.10
C GLN A 100 9.31 7.84 -14.29
N ASP A 101 8.79 8.56 -13.30
CA ASP A 101 9.55 9.39 -12.37
C ASP A 101 9.10 9.09 -10.94
N PHE A 102 10.06 8.73 -10.07
CA PHE A 102 9.79 8.38 -8.68
C PHE A 102 9.26 9.57 -7.86
N ARG A 103 9.60 10.81 -8.24
CA ARG A 103 9.10 12.02 -7.59
C ARG A 103 7.60 12.18 -7.83
N VAL A 104 7.18 11.94 -9.07
CA VAL A 104 5.75 11.94 -9.43
C VAL A 104 5.01 10.79 -8.75
N MET A 105 5.67 9.63 -8.59
CA MET A 105 5.10 8.51 -7.85
C MET A 105 4.84 8.90 -6.40
N PHE A 106 5.81 9.43 -5.68
CA PHE A 106 5.65 9.84 -4.28
C PHE A 106 4.66 11.01 -4.11
N ASP A 107 4.58 11.91 -5.10
CA ASP A 107 3.58 12.99 -5.07
C ASP A 107 2.14 12.47 -5.21
N LYS A 108 1.91 11.49 -6.07
CA LYS A 108 0.57 11.01 -6.42
C LYS A 108 0.10 9.81 -5.61
N GLN A 109 1.01 8.96 -5.15
CA GLN A 109 0.70 7.69 -4.46
C GLN A 109 1.05 7.84 -2.97
N LYS A 110 0.10 8.33 -2.17
CA LYS A 110 0.32 8.67 -0.75
C LYS A 110 0.12 7.51 0.23
N ASP A 111 -0.27 6.36 -0.25
CA ASP A 111 -0.53 5.15 0.54
C ASP A 111 0.63 4.13 0.52
N ILE A 112 1.85 4.57 0.17
CA ILE A 112 3.04 3.72 0.15
C ILE A 112 3.61 3.63 1.58
N ASP A 113 3.72 2.41 2.12
CA ASP A 113 4.36 2.14 3.41
C ASP A 113 5.87 1.84 3.24
N ALA A 114 6.24 1.13 2.17
CA ALA A 114 7.62 0.73 1.91
C ALA A 114 7.95 0.76 0.41
N VAL A 115 9.23 0.95 0.09
CA VAL A 115 9.70 0.96 -1.31
C VAL A 115 10.95 0.09 -1.48
N THR A 116 10.98 -0.69 -2.56
CA THR A 116 12.21 -1.35 -3.05
C THR A 116 12.88 -0.47 -4.09
N ILE A 117 14.19 -0.26 -3.96
CA ILE A 117 15.00 0.55 -4.87
C ILE A 117 16.06 -0.35 -5.49
N SER A 118 15.91 -0.66 -6.78
CA SER A 118 16.78 -1.54 -7.55
C SER A 118 17.19 -0.89 -8.88
N SER A 119 17.28 0.42 -8.88
CA SER A 119 17.75 1.27 -9.97
C SER A 119 19.30 1.20 -10.11
N PRO A 120 19.93 1.94 -11.04
CA PRO A 120 21.37 2.06 -11.08
C PRO A 120 21.97 2.67 -9.84
N ASP A 121 23.17 2.20 -9.44
CA ASP A 121 23.85 2.48 -8.17
C ASP A 121 23.94 3.98 -7.81
N HIS A 122 24.19 4.82 -8.81
CA HIS A 122 24.40 6.26 -8.62
C HIS A 122 23.14 7.07 -8.26
N VAL A 123 21.95 6.45 -8.34
CA VAL A 123 20.68 7.10 -7.97
C VAL A 123 20.03 6.49 -6.72
N HIS A 124 20.64 5.47 -6.11
CA HIS A 124 20.11 4.83 -4.91
C HIS A 124 19.88 5.84 -3.78
N ALA A 125 20.90 6.64 -3.45
CA ALA A 125 20.83 7.57 -2.33
C ALA A 125 19.73 8.62 -2.48
N ILE A 126 19.64 9.25 -3.66
CA ILE A 126 18.64 10.31 -3.89
C ILE A 126 17.21 9.75 -3.84
N GLN A 127 16.99 8.54 -4.34
CA GLN A 127 15.68 7.89 -4.30
C GLN A 127 15.31 7.46 -2.89
N ALA A 128 16.27 6.91 -2.14
CA ALA A 128 16.08 6.51 -0.75
C ALA A 128 15.80 7.72 0.16
N LEU A 129 16.55 8.82 0.02
CA LEU A 129 16.30 10.04 0.77
C LEU A 129 14.92 10.61 0.46
N ALA A 130 14.52 10.65 -0.80
CA ALA A 130 13.20 11.13 -1.18
C ALA A 130 12.07 10.28 -0.57
N ALA A 131 12.25 8.94 -0.53
CA ALA A 131 11.29 8.05 0.13
C ALA A 131 11.24 8.28 1.65
N MET A 132 12.41 8.40 2.30
CA MET A 132 12.50 8.67 3.74
C MET A 132 11.89 10.03 4.12
N ASP A 133 11.98 11.02 3.24
CA ASP A 133 11.37 12.34 3.44
C ASP A 133 9.84 12.29 3.49
N GLU A 134 9.25 11.37 2.74
CA GLU A 134 7.80 11.06 2.79
C GLU A 134 7.42 10.10 3.93
N GLY A 135 8.35 9.65 4.76
CA GLY A 135 8.10 8.71 5.84
C GLY A 135 8.03 7.24 5.41
N ILE A 136 8.47 6.92 4.19
CA ILE A 136 8.40 5.59 3.58
C ILE A 136 9.61 4.75 3.99
N HIS A 137 9.39 3.51 4.40
CA HIS A 137 10.43 2.52 4.69
C HIS A 137 11.15 2.08 3.42
N VAL A 138 12.46 1.79 3.49
CA VAL A 138 13.26 1.55 2.28
C VAL A 138 14.06 0.24 2.32
N TYR A 139 13.95 -0.50 1.24
CA TYR A 139 14.90 -1.55 0.88
C TYR A 139 15.69 -1.08 -0.34
N VAL A 140 17.01 -0.94 -0.20
CA VAL A 140 17.89 -0.45 -1.27
C VAL A 140 18.81 -1.56 -1.73
N GLN A 141 18.89 -1.81 -3.02
CA GLN A 141 19.80 -2.81 -3.59
C GLN A 141 21.27 -2.42 -3.32
N LYS A 142 22.16 -3.40 -3.33
CA LYS A 142 23.60 -3.18 -3.20
C LYS A 142 24.19 -2.53 -4.49
N PRO A 143 25.18 -1.70 -4.39
CA PRO A 143 25.71 -1.05 -3.20
C PRO A 143 24.70 -0.01 -2.68
N LEU A 144 24.68 0.20 -1.36
CA LEU A 144 23.70 1.10 -0.73
C LEU A 144 23.76 2.51 -1.32
N THR A 145 24.97 3.01 -1.53
CA THR A 145 25.24 4.37 -2.00
C THR A 145 26.49 4.39 -2.89
N HIS A 146 26.67 5.48 -3.62
CA HIS A 146 27.82 5.72 -4.47
C HIS A 146 29.04 6.23 -3.68
N ASN A 147 28.83 6.89 -2.53
CA ASN A 147 29.91 7.43 -1.70
C ASN A 147 29.55 7.45 -0.20
N ILE A 148 30.58 7.67 0.65
CA ILE A 148 30.45 7.64 2.11
C ILE A 148 29.54 8.75 2.64
N ARG A 149 29.54 9.94 2.01
CA ARG A 149 28.68 11.05 2.42
C ARG A 149 27.22 10.68 2.32
N GLU A 150 26.83 10.08 1.21
CA GLU A 150 25.45 9.59 0.99
C GLU A 150 25.05 8.55 2.04
N ALA A 151 25.94 7.61 2.36
CA ALA A 151 25.68 6.60 3.38
C ALA A 151 25.44 7.23 4.77
N ARG A 152 26.17 8.27 5.13
CA ARG A 152 25.98 9.02 6.38
C ARG A 152 24.63 9.75 6.36
N MET A 153 24.30 10.44 5.27
CA MET A 153 23.02 11.13 5.11
C MET A 153 21.83 10.16 5.29
N LEU A 154 21.88 9.00 4.63
CA LEU A 154 20.84 7.97 4.80
C LEU A 154 20.73 7.50 6.26
N THR A 155 21.86 7.28 6.93
CA THR A 155 21.88 6.83 8.31
C THR A 155 21.27 7.87 9.27
N GLU A 156 21.61 9.13 9.09
CA GLU A 156 21.13 10.25 9.89
C GLU A 156 19.61 10.44 9.66
N THR A 157 19.18 10.49 8.40
CA THR A 157 17.76 10.63 8.03
C THR A 157 16.92 9.48 8.56
N ALA A 158 17.42 8.23 8.45
CA ALA A 158 16.70 7.06 8.95
C ALA A 158 16.48 7.13 10.47
N ARG A 159 17.48 7.60 11.24
CA ARG A 159 17.36 7.78 12.70
C ARG A 159 16.37 8.89 13.05
N GLU A 160 16.51 10.05 12.41
CA GLU A 160 15.69 11.23 12.66
C GLU A 160 14.23 10.93 12.40
N LYS A 161 13.95 10.33 11.26
CA LYS A 161 12.57 10.02 10.79
C LYS A 161 12.04 8.67 11.26
N LYS A 162 12.85 7.89 12.00
CA LYS A 162 12.51 6.53 12.49
C LYS A 162 12.13 5.57 11.36
N ILE A 163 12.83 5.66 10.23
CA ILE A 163 12.60 4.82 9.06
C ILE A 163 13.32 3.48 9.22
N VAL A 164 12.63 2.39 8.92
CA VAL A 164 13.25 1.07 8.79
C VAL A 164 13.97 0.98 7.44
N THR A 165 15.23 0.56 7.48
CA THR A 165 16.07 0.48 6.28
C THR A 165 16.71 -0.90 6.17
N GLN A 166 16.83 -1.40 4.95
CA GLN A 166 17.53 -2.65 4.65
C GLN A 166 18.33 -2.50 3.36
N MET A 167 19.59 -2.94 3.37
CA MET A 167 20.37 -3.09 2.13
C MET A 167 20.22 -4.49 1.55
N GLY A 168 20.07 -4.59 0.23
CA GLY A 168 19.95 -5.84 -0.52
C GLY A 168 21.27 -6.59 -0.66
N ASN A 169 21.77 -7.18 0.43
CA ASN A 169 23.07 -7.85 0.49
C ASN A 169 22.91 -9.38 0.31
N GLN A 170 22.36 -9.79 -0.82
CA GLN A 170 22.10 -11.20 -1.12
C GLN A 170 23.40 -12.02 -1.14
N GLY A 171 23.39 -13.16 -0.48
CA GLY A 171 24.53 -14.07 -0.37
C GLY A 171 25.43 -13.83 0.83
N ALA A 172 25.13 -12.84 1.68
CA ALA A 172 25.84 -12.55 2.92
C ALA A 172 24.89 -12.46 4.15
N SER A 173 23.65 -12.88 3.98
CA SER A 173 22.64 -12.93 5.05
C SER A 173 22.30 -14.35 5.44
#